data_4f4053644032125e06ad25b01ac9eb9b
#
_entry.id   4f4053644032125e06ad25b01ac9eb9b
#
_cell.length_a   1.000
_cell.length_b   1.000
_cell.length_c   1.000
_cell.angle_alpha   90.00
_cell.angle_beta   90.00
_cell.angle_gamma   90.00
#
_symmetry.space_group_name_H-M   'P 1'
#
loop_
_entity.id
_entity.type
_entity.pdbx_description
1 polymer ?
#
loop_
_entity_poly.entity_id
_entity_poly.type
_entity_poly.pdbx_seq_one_letter_code
_entity_poly.pdbx_strand_id
1 'polypeptide(L)'
;MTRIAVTLTIKTVRGVLRPAFQMAVDDDLLMKNPFGFELVGVIYNTEKTRLAITREQMNKFLKFIHDDNIYCKYYEAIYILFHTGMRISEFCGLTLKDIDLENRIIDINHQVQRFRSGKYDICPTKTSAGTRKLPMTEEVYQMFKSLVENRPTDLPEVIVKGYAGFLIRDKDGMPEVALHWEHRFQHAVKRYNDIYKIQMPSITPHVCRHTYCSNQARARKNPKTLQYLMGHSEISVTMDIYTHLGLDDAKDEIIRLKELEDARKEINSIERDTMRSMESQFKYI
;
A
#
# COMPACT_ATOMS: atom_id res chain seq x y z
N MET A 1 -7.84 27.46 11.37
CA MET A 1 -8.23 26.43 10.37
C MET A 1 -7.41 26.68 9.11
N THR A 2 -6.62 25.71 8.65
CA THR A 2 -5.83 25.86 7.42
C THR A 2 -6.73 25.80 6.19
N ARG A 3 -6.42 26.56 5.12
CA ARG A 3 -7.20 26.59 3.84
C ARG A 3 -7.50 25.18 3.28
N ILE A 4 -6.63 24.20 3.52
CA ILE A 4 -6.80 22.80 3.07
C ILE A 4 -7.97 22.09 3.78
N ALA A 5 -8.10 22.27 5.10
CA ALA A 5 -9.21 21.69 5.87
C ALA A 5 -10.57 22.23 5.39
N VAL A 6 -10.63 23.51 5.02
CA VAL A 6 -11.82 24.16 4.48
C VAL A 6 -12.21 23.55 3.13
N THR A 7 -11.26 23.36 2.21
CA THR A 7 -11.49 22.78 0.88
C THR A 7 -12.06 21.36 0.96
N LEU A 8 -11.47 20.49 1.79
CA LEU A 8 -11.94 19.12 1.98
C LEU A 8 -13.36 19.10 2.59
N THR A 9 -13.61 19.95 3.57
CA THR A 9 -14.93 20.08 4.21
C THR A 9 -15.98 20.51 3.19
N ILE A 10 -15.70 21.51 2.34
CA ILE A 10 -16.63 21.97 1.30
C ILE A 10 -16.94 20.85 0.30
N LYS A 11 -15.93 20.10 -0.18
CA LYS A 11 -16.12 18.95 -1.08
C LYS A 11 -17.02 17.90 -0.43
N THR A 12 -16.77 17.57 0.84
CA THR A 12 -17.55 16.57 1.59
C THR A 12 -18.99 17.00 1.80
N VAL A 13 -19.21 18.22 2.27
CA VAL A 13 -20.56 18.78 2.50
C VAL A 13 -21.35 18.81 1.19
N ARG A 14 -20.75 19.32 0.12
CA ARG A 14 -21.39 19.33 -1.21
C ARG A 14 -21.68 17.92 -1.71
N GLY A 15 -20.77 16.96 -1.47
CA GLY A 15 -20.95 15.55 -1.85
C GLY A 15 -22.18 14.90 -1.20
N VAL A 16 -22.57 15.36 -0.02
CA VAL A 16 -23.80 14.92 0.68
C VAL A 16 -25.02 15.71 0.21
N LEU A 17 -24.90 17.04 0.13
CA LEU A 17 -26.05 17.92 -0.16
C LEU A 17 -26.48 17.83 -1.62
N ARG A 18 -25.55 17.75 -2.58
CA ARG A 18 -25.89 17.72 -4.01
C ARG A 18 -26.86 16.60 -4.40
N PRO A 19 -26.63 15.31 -4.01
CA PRO A 19 -27.58 14.24 -4.28
C PRO A 19 -28.95 14.46 -3.58
N ALA A 20 -28.95 14.91 -2.32
CA ALA A 20 -30.17 15.16 -1.57
C ALA A 20 -31.04 16.25 -2.23
N PHE A 21 -30.41 17.35 -2.66
CA PHE A 21 -31.13 18.41 -3.39
C PHE A 21 -31.49 18.02 -4.82
N GLN A 22 -30.77 17.06 -5.42
CA GLN A 22 -31.18 16.52 -6.72
C GLN A 22 -32.47 15.71 -6.59
N MET A 23 -32.61 14.88 -5.56
CA MET A 23 -33.87 14.19 -5.27
C MET A 23 -35.05 15.15 -5.13
N ALA A 24 -34.83 16.30 -4.45
CA ALA A 24 -35.88 17.32 -4.31
C ALA A 24 -36.24 17.98 -5.67
N VAL A 25 -35.33 18.08 -6.61
CA VAL A 25 -35.60 18.52 -7.99
C VAL A 25 -36.37 17.43 -8.75
N ASP A 26 -35.95 16.17 -8.61
CA ASP A 26 -36.58 15.03 -9.28
C ASP A 26 -37.98 14.76 -8.77
N ASP A 27 -38.30 15.19 -7.51
CA ASP A 27 -39.65 15.15 -6.88
C ASP A 27 -40.44 16.45 -7.11
N ASP A 28 -40.02 17.33 -8.03
CA ASP A 28 -40.68 18.62 -8.34
C ASP A 28 -40.81 19.58 -7.16
N LEU A 29 -40.05 19.37 -6.07
CA LEU A 29 -40.04 20.26 -4.90
C LEU A 29 -39.15 21.49 -5.10
N LEU A 30 -38.18 21.41 -6.01
CA LEU A 30 -37.29 22.51 -6.36
C LEU A 30 -37.11 22.59 -7.89
N MET A 31 -37.10 23.81 -8.42
CA MET A 31 -36.87 24.03 -9.86
C MET A 31 -35.43 23.76 -10.29
N LYS A 32 -34.46 23.90 -9.39
CA LYS A 32 -33.04 23.76 -9.70
C LYS A 32 -32.26 23.36 -8.45
N ASN A 33 -31.26 22.51 -8.66
CA ASN A 33 -30.33 22.10 -7.60
C ASN A 33 -29.35 23.27 -7.28
N PRO A 34 -29.40 23.87 -6.08
CA PRO A 34 -28.48 24.94 -5.70
C PRO A 34 -27.03 24.52 -5.59
N PHE A 35 -26.75 23.22 -5.51
CA PHE A 35 -25.41 22.64 -5.48
C PHE A 35 -24.95 22.08 -6.85
N GLY A 36 -25.67 22.40 -7.94
CA GLY A 36 -25.38 21.98 -9.32
C GLY A 36 -24.16 22.64 -9.96
N PHE A 37 -23.59 23.69 -9.33
CA PHE A 37 -22.40 24.39 -9.85
C PHE A 37 -21.14 23.53 -9.72
N GLU A 38 -20.14 23.79 -10.57
CA GLU A 38 -18.83 23.14 -10.47
C GLU A 38 -17.91 23.90 -9.50
N LEU A 39 -17.11 23.10 -8.72
CA LEU A 39 -16.14 23.67 -7.78
C LEU A 39 -14.81 24.04 -8.47
N VAL A 40 -14.64 23.65 -9.74
CA VAL A 40 -13.46 23.97 -10.54
C VAL A 40 -13.42 25.50 -10.73
N GLY A 41 -12.30 26.12 -10.34
CA GLY A 41 -12.14 27.59 -10.36
C GLY A 41 -12.65 28.34 -9.11
N VAL A 42 -13.47 27.71 -8.28
CA VAL A 42 -13.93 28.31 -7.00
C VAL A 42 -13.02 27.89 -5.84
N ILE A 43 -12.53 26.65 -5.90
CA ILE A 43 -11.62 26.08 -4.90
C ILE A 43 -10.33 25.69 -5.61
N TYR A 44 -9.26 26.42 -5.30
CA TYR A 44 -7.92 26.01 -5.73
C TYR A 44 -7.58 24.69 -5.06
N ASN A 45 -7.25 23.68 -5.87
CA ASN A 45 -6.87 22.36 -5.38
C ASN A 45 -5.48 22.45 -4.75
N THR A 46 -5.41 22.83 -3.49
CA THR A 46 -4.20 22.79 -2.67
C THR A 46 -4.06 21.43 -1.98
N GLU A 47 -4.57 20.36 -2.60
CA GLU A 47 -4.31 19.04 -2.09
C GLU A 47 -2.78 18.87 -2.08
N LYS A 48 -2.18 18.94 -0.90
CA LYS A 48 -0.90 18.29 -0.68
C LYS A 48 -1.16 16.82 -0.97
N THR A 49 -0.88 16.41 -2.19
CA THR A 49 -0.78 15.00 -2.54
C THR A 49 0.02 14.40 -1.41
N ARG A 50 -0.51 13.40 -0.71
CA ARG A 50 0.24 12.70 0.33
C ARG A 50 1.38 12.04 -0.39
N LEU A 51 2.53 12.71 -0.40
CA LEU A 51 3.67 12.34 -1.22
C LEU A 51 4.24 11.05 -0.65
N ALA A 52 4.54 10.13 -1.55
CA ALA A 52 5.39 9.02 -1.24
C ALA A 52 6.73 9.57 -0.71
N ILE A 53 7.31 8.90 0.26
CA ILE A 53 8.68 9.21 0.70
C ILE A 53 9.69 8.59 -0.26
N THR A 54 10.90 9.13 -0.28
CA THR A 54 11.96 8.58 -1.11
C THR A 54 12.39 7.20 -0.59
N ARG A 55 13.02 6.40 -1.45
CA ARG A 55 13.56 5.09 -1.07
C ARG A 55 14.62 5.24 0.04
N GLU A 56 15.41 6.29 -0.01
CA GLU A 56 16.41 6.59 1.03
C GLU A 56 15.74 6.89 2.38
N GLN A 57 14.70 7.73 2.39
CA GLN A 57 13.93 8.02 3.59
C GLN A 57 13.27 6.76 4.17
N MET A 58 12.68 5.92 3.31
CA MET A 58 12.10 4.64 3.72
C MET A 58 13.15 3.75 4.38
N ASN A 59 14.31 3.57 3.77
CA ASN A 59 15.38 2.73 4.31
C ASN A 59 15.92 3.28 5.64
N LYS A 60 16.10 4.59 5.75
CA LYS A 60 16.52 5.24 7.02
C LYS A 60 15.48 5.04 8.12
N PHE A 61 14.21 5.18 7.79
CA PHE A 61 13.13 4.97 8.76
C PHE A 61 13.03 3.52 9.19
N LEU A 62 13.07 2.56 8.26
CA LEU A 62 13.07 1.13 8.57
C LEU A 62 14.26 0.74 9.43
N LYS A 63 15.47 1.26 9.14
CA LYS A 63 16.64 1.04 9.96
C LYS A 63 16.45 1.57 11.37
N PHE A 64 15.93 2.80 11.50
CA PHE A 64 15.62 3.37 12.81
C PHE A 64 14.63 2.52 13.60
N ILE A 65 13.54 2.07 12.97
CA ILE A 65 12.53 1.19 13.61
C ILE A 65 13.18 -0.12 14.09
N HIS A 66 14.05 -0.72 13.27
CA HIS A 66 14.75 -1.95 13.62
C HIS A 66 15.68 -1.79 14.83
N ASP A 67 16.42 -0.68 14.86
CA ASP A 67 17.48 -0.45 15.86
C ASP A 67 16.95 0.22 17.16
N ASP A 68 15.71 0.74 17.18
CA ASP A 68 15.14 1.45 18.33
C ASP A 68 14.53 0.47 19.35
N ASN A 69 14.91 0.60 20.63
CA ASN A 69 14.48 -0.29 21.72
C ASN A 69 12.97 -0.30 21.98
N ILE A 70 12.21 0.72 21.51
CA ILE A 70 10.77 0.83 21.74
C ILE A 70 10.01 0.33 20.51
N TYR A 71 10.49 0.65 19.29
CA TYR A 71 9.77 0.42 18.05
C TYR A 71 10.19 -0.85 17.31
N CYS A 72 11.30 -1.52 17.68
CA CYS A 72 11.76 -2.76 17.04
C CYS A 72 10.68 -3.84 16.98
N LYS A 73 9.83 -3.94 17.99
CA LYS A 73 8.69 -4.88 18.04
C LYS A 73 7.61 -4.64 16.95
N TYR A 74 7.67 -3.52 16.23
CA TYR A 74 6.77 -3.20 15.14
C TYR A 74 7.46 -3.28 13.77
N TYR A 75 8.74 -3.69 13.75
CA TYR A 75 9.55 -3.67 12.54
C TYR A 75 8.93 -4.51 11.42
N GLU A 76 8.59 -5.78 11.69
CA GLU A 76 8.00 -6.69 10.72
C GLU A 76 6.72 -6.10 10.11
N ALA A 77 5.83 -5.60 10.94
CA ALA A 77 4.58 -5.01 10.52
C ALA A 77 4.78 -3.76 9.64
N ILE A 78 5.67 -2.86 10.04
CA ILE A 78 6.00 -1.65 9.28
C ILE A 78 6.68 -2.01 7.95
N TYR A 79 7.58 -3.00 7.98
CA TYR A 79 8.23 -3.52 6.77
C TYR A 79 7.19 -4.07 5.77
N ILE A 80 6.28 -4.91 6.24
CA ILE A 80 5.20 -5.48 5.43
C ILE A 80 4.35 -4.37 4.78
N LEU A 81 3.97 -3.35 5.53
CA LEU A 81 3.17 -2.23 5.01
C LEU A 81 3.89 -1.48 3.88
N PHE A 82 5.22 -1.27 3.98
CA PHE A 82 6.02 -0.63 2.93
C PHE A 82 6.24 -1.51 1.71
N HIS A 83 6.18 -2.84 1.85
CA HIS A 83 6.55 -3.78 0.77
C HIS A 83 5.37 -4.55 0.16
N THR A 84 4.15 -4.36 0.69
CA THR A 84 2.93 -4.97 0.14
C THR A 84 1.90 -3.95 -0.34
N GLY A 85 1.97 -2.73 0.19
CA GLY A 85 0.99 -1.68 -0.12
C GLY A 85 -0.43 -1.99 0.35
N MET A 86 -0.64 -2.93 1.26
CA MET A 86 -1.96 -3.21 1.86
C MET A 86 -2.54 -1.97 2.54
N ARG A 87 -3.87 -1.89 2.59
CA ARG A 87 -4.53 -0.92 3.47
C ARG A 87 -4.36 -1.34 4.92
N ILE A 88 -4.20 -0.38 5.81
CA ILE A 88 -3.99 -0.69 7.24
C ILE A 88 -5.15 -1.50 7.85
N SER A 89 -6.39 -1.26 7.43
CA SER A 89 -7.55 -2.02 7.89
C SER A 89 -7.57 -3.46 7.35
N GLU A 90 -7.04 -3.71 6.15
CA GLU A 90 -6.80 -5.05 5.59
C GLU A 90 -5.74 -5.76 6.43
N PHE A 91 -4.59 -5.11 6.65
CA PHE A 91 -3.48 -5.65 7.44
C PHE A 91 -3.89 -6.02 8.89
N CYS A 92 -4.62 -5.12 9.57
CA CYS A 92 -5.12 -5.39 10.92
C CYS A 92 -6.17 -6.51 10.95
N GLY A 93 -6.87 -6.75 9.85
CA GLY A 93 -7.86 -7.81 9.72
C GLY A 93 -7.29 -9.20 9.45
N LEU A 94 -6.02 -9.30 9.03
CA LEU A 94 -5.42 -10.59 8.67
C LEU A 94 -5.50 -11.60 9.81
N THR A 95 -5.93 -12.80 9.45
CA THR A 95 -5.93 -13.98 10.32
C THR A 95 -4.84 -14.97 9.89
N LEU A 96 -4.52 -15.94 10.72
CA LEU A 96 -3.58 -17.01 10.37
C LEU A 96 -4.01 -17.78 9.10
N LYS A 97 -5.33 -17.85 8.83
CA LYS A 97 -5.87 -18.55 7.65
C LYS A 97 -5.62 -17.79 6.34
N ASP A 98 -5.39 -16.49 6.42
CA ASP A 98 -5.14 -15.65 5.25
C ASP A 98 -3.67 -15.67 4.81
N ILE A 99 -2.79 -16.31 5.60
CA ILE A 99 -1.35 -16.36 5.38
C ILE A 99 -0.96 -17.78 4.97
N ASP A 100 -0.77 -17.98 3.68
CA ASP A 100 -0.25 -19.23 3.13
C ASP A 100 1.28 -19.12 2.99
N LEU A 101 1.98 -19.60 4.02
CA LEU A 101 3.46 -19.59 4.03
C LEU A 101 4.05 -20.62 3.07
N GLU A 102 3.34 -21.71 2.75
CA GLU A 102 3.82 -22.75 1.84
C GLU A 102 3.85 -22.22 0.40
N ASN A 103 2.74 -21.61 -0.05
CA ASN A 103 2.64 -21.05 -1.40
C ASN A 103 3.07 -19.58 -1.48
N ARG A 104 3.45 -18.97 -0.34
CA ARG A 104 3.87 -17.56 -0.23
C ARG A 104 2.82 -16.58 -0.73
N ILE A 105 1.58 -16.76 -0.27
CA ILE A 105 0.42 -15.96 -0.67
C ILE A 105 -0.25 -15.35 0.56
N ILE A 106 -0.65 -14.09 0.44
CA ILE A 106 -1.52 -13.38 1.37
C ILE A 106 -2.90 -13.25 0.73
N ASP A 107 -3.94 -13.77 1.37
CA ASP A 107 -5.32 -13.62 0.90
C ASP A 107 -5.99 -12.42 1.56
N ILE A 108 -6.28 -11.38 0.78
CA ILE A 108 -6.96 -10.18 1.25
C ILE A 108 -8.41 -10.25 0.83
N ASN A 109 -9.30 -10.61 1.73
CA ASN A 109 -10.71 -10.81 1.47
C ASN A 109 -11.63 -10.02 2.42
N HIS A 110 -11.08 -9.45 3.50
CA HIS A 110 -11.80 -8.67 4.50
C HIS A 110 -10.93 -7.58 5.13
N GLN A 111 -11.55 -6.77 5.97
CA GLN A 111 -10.90 -5.72 6.74
C GLN A 111 -11.55 -5.55 8.10
N VAL A 112 -10.77 -5.15 9.10
CA VAL A 112 -11.29 -4.83 10.43
C VAL A 112 -11.64 -3.35 10.54
N GLN A 113 -12.76 -3.05 11.19
CA GLN A 113 -13.17 -1.71 11.58
C GLN A 113 -13.53 -1.67 13.06
N ARG A 114 -13.27 -0.53 13.70
CA ARG A 114 -13.74 -0.25 15.05
C ARG A 114 -14.58 1.01 15.02
N PHE A 115 -15.83 0.89 15.45
CA PHE A 115 -16.76 2.02 15.54
C PHE A 115 -16.46 2.89 16.76
N ARG A 116 -16.98 4.12 16.77
CA ARG A 116 -16.88 5.03 17.90
C ARG A 116 -17.49 4.47 19.19
N SER A 117 -18.46 3.56 19.08
CA SER A 117 -19.05 2.80 20.17
C SER A 117 -18.09 1.80 20.82
N GLY A 118 -16.87 1.64 20.31
CA GLY A 118 -15.92 0.62 20.76
C GLY A 118 -16.14 -0.75 20.14
N LYS A 119 -17.23 -0.97 19.39
CA LYS A 119 -17.56 -2.26 18.77
C LYS A 119 -16.64 -2.52 17.57
N TYR A 120 -16.12 -3.75 17.50
CA TYR A 120 -15.36 -4.24 16.36
C TYR A 120 -16.28 -4.87 15.32
N ASP A 121 -15.91 -4.74 14.08
CA ASP A 121 -16.61 -5.33 12.94
C ASP A 121 -15.62 -5.83 11.88
N ILE A 122 -15.96 -6.95 11.26
CA ILE A 122 -15.26 -7.45 10.08
C ILE A 122 -16.17 -7.22 8.88
N CYS A 123 -15.67 -6.44 7.95
CA CYS A 123 -16.37 -6.07 6.73
C CYS A 123 -15.63 -6.64 5.53
N PRO A 124 -16.33 -6.93 4.41
CA PRO A 124 -15.65 -7.19 3.15
C PRO A 124 -14.74 -6.01 2.78
N THR A 125 -13.84 -6.22 1.86
CA THR A 125 -13.01 -5.16 1.31
C THR A 125 -13.89 -4.04 0.71
N LYS A 126 -13.41 -2.81 0.74
CA LYS A 126 -14.17 -1.62 0.31
C LYS A 126 -14.73 -1.72 -1.12
N THR A 127 -14.05 -2.48 -2.00
CA THR A 127 -14.43 -2.71 -3.38
C THR A 127 -14.16 -4.17 -3.76
N SER A 128 -14.81 -4.70 -4.79
CA SER A 128 -14.52 -6.04 -5.31
C SER A 128 -13.04 -6.22 -5.71
N ALA A 129 -12.43 -5.19 -6.29
CA ALA A 129 -11.01 -5.16 -6.60
C ALA A 129 -10.10 -5.20 -5.34
N GLY A 130 -10.66 -4.90 -4.16
CA GLY A 130 -9.95 -5.02 -2.88
C GLY A 130 -9.67 -6.46 -2.51
N THR A 131 -10.56 -7.40 -2.88
CA THR A 131 -10.37 -8.84 -2.67
C THR A 131 -9.36 -9.36 -3.67
N ARG A 132 -8.20 -9.80 -3.17
CA ARG A 132 -7.07 -10.18 -4.01
C ARG A 132 -6.07 -11.04 -3.23
N LYS A 133 -5.26 -11.78 -3.98
CA LYS A 133 -4.13 -12.52 -3.43
C LYS A 133 -2.82 -11.80 -3.76
N LEU A 134 -1.99 -11.59 -2.75
CA LEU A 134 -0.68 -10.96 -2.92
C LEU A 134 0.42 -12.01 -2.79
N PRO A 135 1.33 -12.12 -3.77
CA PRO A 135 2.53 -12.94 -3.63
C PRO A 135 3.51 -12.27 -2.65
N MET A 136 4.19 -13.06 -1.83
CA MET A 136 5.25 -12.59 -0.95
C MET A 136 6.60 -12.64 -1.68
N THR A 137 7.40 -11.58 -1.53
CA THR A 137 8.85 -11.69 -1.78
C THR A 137 9.50 -12.46 -0.64
N GLU A 138 10.77 -12.89 -0.81
CA GLU A 138 11.49 -13.60 0.26
C GLU A 138 11.51 -12.82 1.57
N GLU A 139 11.79 -11.52 1.49
CA GLU A 139 11.87 -10.66 2.69
C GLU A 139 10.51 -10.51 3.36
N VAL A 140 9.43 -10.33 2.59
CA VAL A 140 8.06 -10.24 3.12
C VAL A 140 7.64 -11.57 3.76
N TYR A 141 8.01 -12.70 3.13
CA TYR A 141 7.79 -14.03 3.69
C TYR A 141 8.47 -14.18 5.06
N GLN A 142 9.74 -13.78 5.19
CA GLN A 142 10.46 -13.85 6.47
C GLN A 142 9.78 -12.99 7.55
N MET A 143 9.28 -11.80 7.18
CA MET A 143 8.54 -10.93 8.11
C MET A 143 7.23 -11.59 8.58
N PHE A 144 6.45 -12.18 7.67
CA PHE A 144 5.23 -12.88 8.05
C PHE A 144 5.51 -14.13 8.90
N LYS A 145 6.54 -14.90 8.53
CA LYS A 145 6.98 -16.06 9.29
C LYS A 145 7.34 -15.65 10.72
N SER A 146 8.13 -14.58 10.90
CA SER A 146 8.46 -14.03 12.21
C SER A 146 7.20 -13.63 13.00
N LEU A 147 6.25 -12.94 12.38
CA LEU A 147 5.00 -12.54 13.04
C LEU A 147 4.14 -13.73 13.47
N VAL A 148 4.10 -14.80 12.67
CA VAL A 148 3.34 -16.03 12.99
C VAL A 148 4.01 -16.79 14.13
N GLU A 149 5.32 -16.98 14.06
CA GLU A 149 6.11 -17.72 15.06
C GLU A 149 6.15 -16.99 16.42
N ASN A 150 6.24 -15.67 16.42
CA ASN A 150 6.29 -14.84 17.63
C ASN A 150 4.90 -14.35 18.08
N ARG A 151 3.82 -14.89 17.50
CA ARG A 151 2.47 -14.52 17.91
C ARG A 151 2.22 -14.91 19.36
N PRO A 152 1.83 -13.97 20.26
CA PRO A 152 1.60 -14.26 21.67
C PRO A 152 0.59 -15.40 21.84
N THR A 153 0.92 -16.42 22.63
CA THR A 153 0.05 -17.58 22.91
C THR A 153 -0.71 -17.44 24.21
N ASP A 154 -0.30 -16.52 25.06
CA ASP A 154 -0.87 -16.22 26.38
C ASP A 154 -2.12 -15.31 26.32
N LEU A 155 -2.37 -14.68 25.17
CA LEU A 155 -3.54 -13.85 24.97
C LEU A 155 -4.76 -14.67 24.55
N PRO A 156 -5.99 -14.27 24.99
CA PRO A 156 -7.20 -14.97 24.61
C PRO A 156 -7.45 -14.89 23.10
N GLU A 157 -7.97 -15.97 22.52
CA GLU A 157 -8.44 -15.97 21.13
C GLU A 157 -9.85 -15.36 21.08
N VAL A 158 -9.92 -14.16 20.54
CA VAL A 158 -11.17 -13.43 20.40
C VAL A 158 -11.79 -13.74 19.02
N ILE A 159 -13.10 -13.96 19.02
CA ILE A 159 -13.89 -14.16 17.80
C ILE A 159 -14.66 -12.88 17.50
N VAL A 160 -14.44 -12.30 16.31
CA VAL A 160 -15.18 -11.14 15.81
C VAL A 160 -15.92 -11.55 14.55
N LYS A 161 -17.24 -11.58 14.59
CA LYS A 161 -18.10 -12.01 13.46
C LYS A 161 -17.67 -13.33 12.78
N GLY A 162 -17.28 -14.31 13.57
CA GLY A 162 -16.85 -15.63 13.07
C GLY A 162 -15.38 -15.72 12.65
N TYR A 163 -14.64 -14.61 12.65
CA TYR A 163 -13.20 -14.58 12.41
C TYR A 163 -12.43 -14.72 13.71
N ALA A 164 -11.43 -15.57 13.73
CA ALA A 164 -10.52 -15.81 14.84
C ALA A 164 -9.09 -15.98 14.32
N GLY A 165 -8.11 -15.99 15.23
CA GLY A 165 -6.72 -16.17 14.85
C GLY A 165 -6.10 -14.93 14.24
N PHE A 166 -6.52 -13.71 14.63
CA PHE A 166 -5.95 -12.46 14.12
C PHE A 166 -4.45 -12.43 14.32
N LEU A 167 -3.73 -12.08 13.26
CA LEU A 167 -2.27 -12.05 13.27
C LEU A 167 -1.73 -10.95 14.20
N ILE A 168 -2.33 -9.77 14.13
CA ILE A 168 -1.91 -8.58 14.88
C ILE A 168 -2.98 -8.28 15.93
N ARG A 169 -2.61 -8.42 17.20
CA ARG A 169 -3.51 -8.27 18.35
C ARG A 169 -2.99 -7.22 19.33
N ASP A 170 -3.92 -6.60 20.03
CA ASP A 170 -3.62 -5.77 21.19
C ASP A 170 -3.43 -6.61 22.46
N LYS A 171 -3.19 -5.95 23.59
CA LYS A 171 -2.99 -6.59 24.90
C LYS A 171 -4.19 -7.38 25.42
N ASP A 172 -5.37 -7.11 24.91
CA ASP A 172 -6.64 -7.75 25.30
C ASP A 172 -7.01 -8.90 24.33
N GLY A 173 -6.12 -9.22 23.37
CA GLY A 173 -6.33 -10.24 22.36
C GLY A 173 -7.20 -9.79 21.17
N MET A 174 -7.69 -8.54 21.19
CA MET A 174 -8.49 -7.97 20.10
C MET A 174 -7.62 -7.65 18.88
N PRO A 175 -8.16 -7.71 17.64
CA PRO A 175 -7.43 -7.26 16.49
C PRO A 175 -7.06 -5.79 16.62
N GLU A 176 -5.83 -5.46 16.26
CA GLU A 176 -5.38 -4.06 16.18
C GLU A 176 -6.20 -3.27 15.15
N VAL A 177 -6.22 -1.96 15.28
CA VAL A 177 -6.99 -1.08 14.39
C VAL A 177 -6.13 0.03 13.80
N ALA A 178 -6.59 0.59 12.68
CA ALA A 178 -5.89 1.64 11.94
C ALA A 178 -5.43 2.80 12.82
N LEU A 179 -6.29 3.24 13.76
CA LEU A 179 -6.00 4.38 14.64
C LEU A 179 -4.76 4.13 15.53
N HIS A 180 -4.61 2.91 16.06
CA HIS A 180 -3.43 2.57 16.87
C HIS A 180 -2.15 2.66 16.05
N TRP A 181 -2.18 2.21 14.79
CA TRP A 181 -1.05 2.31 13.88
C TRP A 181 -0.75 3.75 13.47
N GLU A 182 -1.76 4.58 13.21
CA GLU A 182 -1.55 6.00 12.94
C GLU A 182 -0.79 6.69 14.09
N HIS A 183 -1.19 6.45 15.33
CA HIS A 183 -0.50 7.01 16.50
C HIS A 183 0.93 6.45 16.63
N ARG A 184 1.15 5.14 16.41
CA ARG A 184 2.50 4.55 16.45
C ARG A 184 3.42 5.19 15.42
N PHE A 185 2.97 5.36 14.19
CA PHE A 185 3.75 6.03 13.15
C PHE A 185 4.06 7.48 13.53
N GLN A 186 3.08 8.24 14.02
CA GLN A 186 3.28 9.61 14.46
C GLN A 186 4.33 9.72 15.57
N HIS A 187 4.25 8.87 16.58
CA HIS A 187 5.21 8.87 17.68
C HIS A 187 6.59 8.38 17.23
N ALA A 188 6.67 7.38 16.36
CA ALA A 188 7.94 6.90 15.82
C ALA A 188 8.65 7.97 14.98
N VAL A 189 7.91 8.68 14.11
CA VAL A 189 8.45 9.80 13.34
C VAL A 189 8.91 10.93 14.25
N LYS A 190 8.11 11.27 15.26
CA LYS A 190 8.49 12.29 16.25
C LYS A 190 9.80 11.90 16.93
N ARG A 191 9.91 10.67 17.45
CA ARG A 191 11.11 10.18 18.11
C ARG A 191 12.33 10.17 17.17
N TYR A 192 12.15 9.76 15.90
CA TYR A 192 13.20 9.88 14.90
C TYR A 192 13.69 11.33 14.78
N ASN A 193 12.76 12.27 14.67
CA ASN A 193 13.04 13.70 14.50
C ASN A 193 13.66 14.34 15.74
N ASP A 194 13.39 13.81 16.92
CA ASP A 194 14.04 14.25 18.17
C ASP A 194 15.50 13.79 18.26
N ILE A 195 15.86 12.68 17.60
CA ILE A 195 17.21 12.09 17.62
C ILE A 195 18.08 12.60 16.47
N TYR A 196 17.53 12.70 15.27
CA TYR A 196 18.29 12.97 14.05
C TYR A 196 18.10 14.40 13.54
N LYS A 197 19.21 15.04 13.08
CA LYS A 197 19.16 16.39 12.49
C LYS A 197 18.37 16.44 11.19
N ILE A 198 18.47 15.39 10.36
CA ILE A 198 17.71 15.31 9.10
C ILE A 198 16.31 14.81 9.45
N GLN A 199 15.36 15.71 9.31
CA GLN A 199 13.98 15.44 9.71
C GLN A 199 13.27 14.51 8.73
N MET A 200 12.55 13.54 9.27
CA MET A 200 11.66 12.66 8.50
C MET A 200 10.31 13.36 8.27
N PRO A 201 9.75 13.30 7.04
CA PRO A 201 8.41 13.79 6.81
C PRO A 201 7.38 12.95 7.57
N SER A 202 6.13 13.43 7.63
CA SER A 202 5.05 12.66 8.24
C SER A 202 4.87 11.32 7.50
N ILE A 203 5.07 10.23 8.20
CA ILE A 203 4.85 8.87 7.71
C ILE A 203 3.60 8.32 8.39
N THR A 204 2.70 7.75 7.60
CA THR A 204 1.49 7.07 8.04
C THR A 204 1.35 5.75 7.29
N PRO A 205 0.49 4.81 7.71
CA PRO A 205 0.23 3.61 6.93
C PRO A 205 -0.18 3.90 5.47
N HIS A 206 -0.87 5.01 5.25
CA HIS A 206 -1.26 5.45 3.91
C HIS A 206 -0.04 5.92 3.08
N VAL A 207 0.92 6.60 3.71
CA VAL A 207 2.19 6.97 3.08
C VAL A 207 3.00 5.72 2.72
N CYS A 208 3.01 4.67 3.57
CA CYS A 208 3.66 3.40 3.23
C CYS A 208 3.07 2.81 1.94
N ARG A 209 1.74 2.78 1.82
CA ARG A 209 1.04 2.31 0.63
C ARG A 209 1.36 3.15 -0.61
N HIS A 210 1.38 4.48 -0.50
CA HIS A 210 1.77 5.38 -1.59
C HIS A 210 3.22 5.17 -2.01
N THR A 211 4.12 4.99 -1.03
CA THR A 211 5.54 4.72 -1.28
C THR A 211 5.73 3.40 -2.02
N TYR A 212 5.02 2.34 -1.60
CA TYR A 212 5.02 1.07 -2.33
C TYR A 212 4.58 1.27 -3.78
N CYS A 213 3.44 1.92 -4.01
CA CYS A 213 2.90 2.12 -5.34
C CYS A 213 3.88 2.92 -6.23
N SER A 214 4.46 4.01 -5.70
CA SER A 214 5.44 4.84 -6.43
C SER A 214 6.74 4.07 -6.72
N ASN A 215 7.23 3.25 -5.78
CA ASN A 215 8.42 2.43 -5.99
C ASN A 215 8.18 1.35 -7.07
N GLN A 216 6.98 0.72 -7.09
CA GLN A 216 6.62 -0.26 -8.11
C GLN A 216 6.44 0.40 -9.49
N ALA A 217 5.89 1.61 -9.54
CA ALA A 217 5.76 2.38 -10.78
C ALA A 217 7.15 2.77 -11.34
N ARG A 218 8.06 3.26 -10.48
CA ARG A 218 9.46 3.53 -10.88
C ARG A 218 10.21 2.27 -11.30
N ALA A 219 9.93 1.13 -10.67
CA ALA A 219 10.43 -0.17 -11.10
C ALA A 219 9.72 -0.70 -12.37
N ARG A 220 8.85 0.13 -12.99
CA ARG A 220 8.16 -0.12 -14.26
C ARG A 220 7.29 -1.37 -14.28
N LYS A 221 6.73 -1.70 -13.13
CA LYS A 221 5.74 -2.76 -13.07
C LYS A 221 4.56 -2.42 -13.98
N ASN A 222 4.05 -3.41 -14.70
CA ASN A 222 2.88 -3.21 -15.56
C ASN A 222 1.73 -2.53 -14.77
N PRO A 223 1.12 -1.44 -15.28
CA PRO A 223 0.08 -0.70 -14.57
C PRO A 223 -1.13 -1.55 -14.16
N LYS A 224 -1.54 -2.53 -14.98
CA LYS A 224 -2.63 -3.46 -14.65
C LYS A 224 -2.25 -4.39 -13.51
N THR A 225 -1.02 -4.89 -13.50
CA THR A 225 -0.49 -5.70 -12.39
C THR A 225 -0.43 -4.87 -11.11
N LEU A 226 0.02 -3.61 -11.20
CA LEU A 226 0.06 -2.72 -10.05
C LEU A 226 -1.35 -2.36 -9.56
N GLN A 227 -2.31 -2.11 -10.46
CA GLN A 227 -3.72 -1.92 -10.12
C GLN A 227 -4.25 -3.10 -9.30
N TYR A 228 -3.99 -4.34 -9.74
CA TYR A 228 -4.38 -5.55 -9.03
C TYR A 228 -3.74 -5.64 -7.65
N LEU A 229 -2.40 -5.49 -7.55
CA LEU A 229 -1.69 -5.56 -6.28
C LEU A 229 -2.18 -4.51 -5.27
N MET A 230 -2.49 -3.31 -5.75
CA MET A 230 -3.02 -2.23 -4.93
C MET A 230 -4.51 -2.41 -4.58
N GLY A 231 -5.27 -3.21 -5.33
CA GLY A 231 -6.73 -3.33 -5.18
C GLY A 231 -7.43 -1.99 -5.47
N HIS A 232 -7.02 -1.32 -6.56
CA HIS A 232 -7.69 -0.12 -7.05
C HIS A 232 -8.81 -0.52 -8.01
N SER A 233 -10.04 -0.04 -7.75
CA SER A 233 -11.18 -0.27 -8.65
C SER A 233 -10.97 0.40 -10.00
N GLU A 234 -10.40 1.62 -10.01
CA GLU A 234 -10.16 2.41 -11.20
C GLU A 234 -8.68 2.43 -11.57
N ILE A 235 -8.38 2.20 -12.85
CA ILE A 235 -6.99 2.26 -13.36
C ILE A 235 -6.42 3.68 -13.28
N SER A 236 -7.26 4.70 -13.40
CA SER A 236 -6.86 6.12 -13.30
C SER A 236 -6.10 6.41 -12.02
N VAL A 237 -6.55 5.87 -10.88
CA VAL A 237 -5.86 6.02 -9.57
C VAL A 237 -4.43 5.48 -9.61
N THR A 238 -4.20 4.40 -10.37
CA THR A 238 -2.86 3.85 -10.57
C THR A 238 -2.08 4.68 -11.57
N MET A 239 -2.70 5.10 -12.68
CA MET A 239 -2.07 5.89 -13.73
C MET A 239 -1.64 7.27 -13.25
N ASP A 240 -2.36 7.90 -12.33
CA ASP A 240 -1.96 9.18 -11.73
C ASP A 240 -0.55 9.14 -11.12
N ILE A 241 -0.11 7.98 -10.65
CA ILE A 241 1.24 7.80 -10.11
C ILE A 241 2.28 7.76 -11.24
N TYR A 242 1.93 7.15 -12.38
CA TYR A 242 2.82 7.09 -13.55
C TYR A 242 2.96 8.44 -14.27
N THR A 243 1.97 9.34 -14.17
CA THR A 243 2.04 10.69 -14.78
C THR A 243 3.11 11.58 -14.13
N HIS A 244 3.57 11.22 -12.93
CA HIS A 244 4.66 11.92 -12.24
C HIS A 244 6.07 11.39 -12.62
N LEU A 245 6.16 10.37 -13.47
CA LEU A 245 7.44 9.91 -14.02
C LEU A 245 7.94 10.92 -15.03
N GLY A 246 9.14 11.47 -14.80
CA GLY A 246 9.71 12.57 -15.59
C GLY A 246 10.70 12.13 -16.68
N LEU A 247 11.38 13.11 -17.26
CA LEU A 247 12.39 12.89 -18.30
C LEU A 247 13.54 11.98 -17.83
N ASP A 248 13.93 12.07 -16.56
CA ASP A 248 15.01 11.25 -16.01
C ASP A 248 14.60 9.77 -15.91
N ASP A 249 13.37 9.50 -15.51
CA ASP A 249 12.82 8.13 -15.53
C ASP A 249 12.76 7.56 -16.97
N ALA A 250 12.50 8.42 -17.97
CA ALA A 250 12.50 8.00 -19.38
C ALA A 250 13.91 7.70 -19.90
N LYS A 251 14.93 8.47 -19.50
CA LYS A 251 16.33 8.18 -19.82
C LYS A 251 16.80 6.86 -19.24
N ASP A 252 16.52 6.61 -17.97
CA ASP A 252 16.85 5.38 -17.28
C ASP A 252 16.23 4.15 -17.96
N GLU A 253 15.01 4.30 -18.50
CA GLU A 253 14.36 3.22 -19.28
C GLU A 253 15.08 2.91 -20.58
N ILE A 254 15.46 3.92 -21.33
CA ILE A 254 16.16 3.73 -22.59
C ILE A 254 17.48 3.01 -22.34
N ILE A 255 18.22 3.39 -21.29
CA ILE A 255 19.48 2.74 -20.90
C ILE A 255 19.22 1.28 -20.55
N ARG A 256 18.24 1.00 -19.68
CA ARG A 256 17.90 -0.36 -19.26
C ARG A 256 17.45 -1.26 -20.42
N LEU A 257 16.63 -0.74 -21.33
CA LEU A 257 16.19 -1.50 -22.51
C LEU A 257 17.39 -1.88 -23.38
N LYS A 258 18.33 -0.94 -23.56
CA LYS A 258 19.56 -1.22 -24.29
C LYS A 258 20.41 -2.30 -23.63
N GLU A 259 20.59 -2.22 -22.31
CA GLU A 259 21.31 -3.25 -21.53
C GLU A 259 20.66 -4.64 -21.67
N LEU A 260 19.31 -4.70 -21.62
CA LEU A 260 18.58 -5.95 -21.83
C LEU A 260 18.71 -6.51 -23.25
N GLU A 261 18.72 -5.65 -24.25
CA GLU A 261 18.95 -6.06 -25.66
C GLU A 261 20.36 -6.58 -25.84
N ASP A 262 21.35 -5.92 -25.26
CA ASP A 262 22.75 -6.32 -25.37
C ASP A 262 23.00 -7.65 -24.63
N ALA A 263 22.44 -7.83 -23.42
CA ALA A 263 22.48 -9.11 -22.71
C ALA A 263 21.81 -10.26 -23.50
N ARG A 264 20.67 -10.00 -24.16
CA ARG A 264 20.03 -11.01 -25.03
C ARG A 264 20.88 -11.37 -26.24
N LYS A 265 21.56 -10.40 -26.86
CA LYS A 265 22.47 -10.67 -27.97
C LYS A 265 23.65 -11.54 -27.53
N GLU A 266 24.19 -11.27 -26.33
CA GLU A 266 25.28 -12.04 -25.75
C GLU A 266 24.87 -13.50 -25.47
N ILE A 267 23.72 -13.72 -24.84
CA ILE A 267 23.16 -15.05 -24.61
C ILE A 267 22.96 -15.80 -25.92
N ASN A 268 22.35 -15.17 -26.92
CA ASN A 268 22.13 -15.78 -28.22
C ASN A 268 23.46 -16.09 -28.97
N SER A 269 24.53 -15.33 -28.75
CA SER A 269 25.84 -15.61 -29.31
C SER A 269 26.47 -16.83 -28.66
N ILE A 270 26.41 -16.95 -27.34
CA ILE A 270 26.90 -18.08 -26.57
C ILE A 270 26.17 -19.39 -26.97
N GLU A 271 24.83 -19.33 -27.10
CA GLU A 271 24.04 -20.49 -27.54
C GLU A 271 24.44 -20.95 -28.98
N ARG A 272 24.65 -20.00 -29.91
CA ARG A 272 25.10 -20.32 -31.27
C ARG A 272 26.49 -20.96 -31.28
N ASP A 273 27.41 -20.44 -30.49
CA ASP A 273 28.78 -20.98 -30.40
C ASP A 273 28.80 -22.34 -29.73
N THR A 274 27.94 -22.55 -28.71
CA THR A 274 27.77 -23.87 -28.08
C THR A 274 27.19 -24.90 -29.07
N MET A 275 26.16 -24.52 -29.85
CA MET A 275 25.60 -25.41 -30.87
C MET A 275 26.62 -25.75 -31.94
N ARG A 276 27.39 -24.78 -32.46
CA ARG A 276 28.45 -25.02 -33.42
C ARG A 276 29.55 -25.96 -32.90
N SER A 277 29.90 -25.79 -31.61
CA SER A 277 30.87 -26.67 -30.97
C SER A 277 30.36 -28.12 -30.85
N MET A 278 29.09 -28.29 -30.50
CA MET A 278 28.45 -29.61 -30.44
C MET A 278 28.35 -30.26 -31.84
N GLU A 279 27.93 -29.52 -32.85
CA GLU A 279 27.87 -30.02 -34.24
C GLU A 279 29.24 -30.41 -34.78
N SER A 280 30.32 -29.72 -34.40
CA SER A 280 31.68 -30.07 -34.79
C SER A 280 32.16 -31.38 -34.15
N GLN A 281 31.76 -31.66 -32.91
CA GLN A 281 32.08 -32.93 -32.21
C GLN A 281 31.35 -34.14 -32.82
N PHE A 282 30.12 -33.96 -33.35
CA PHE A 282 29.40 -35.06 -34.00
C PHE A 282 29.81 -35.33 -35.46
N LYS A 283 30.62 -34.46 -36.09
CA LYS A 283 31.15 -34.70 -37.45
C LYS A 283 32.36 -35.62 -37.50
N TYR A 284 32.91 -36.04 -36.35
CA TYR A 284 34.10 -36.90 -36.25
C TYR A 284 33.79 -38.32 -35.68
N ILE A 285 32.50 -38.67 -35.64
CA ILE A 285 32.03 -40.05 -35.40
C ILE A 285 31.38 -40.58 -36.69
#